data_6d20512919b561c273c10b50269f6f83
#
_entry.id   6d20512919b561c273c10b50269f6f83
#
_cell.length_a   1.000
_cell.length_b   1.000
_cell.length_c   1.000
_cell.angle_alpha   90.00
_cell.angle_beta   90.00
_cell.angle_gamma   90.00
#
_symmetry.space_group_name_H-M   'P 1'
#
loop_
_entity.id
_entity.type
_entity.pdbx_description
1 polymer ?
#
loop_
_entity_poly.entity_id
_entity_poly.type
_entity_poly.pdbx_seq_one_letter_code
_entity_poly.pdbx_strand_id
1 'polypeptide(L)'
;IEYFIEGGRSRTGRLLKPKGGMISMTVRGFLRQPRKPVLFQPIYIGYEKLMEGNSYLDELSGRPKEKESIWGLIWGIPKVLKSNYGQVVVNFGEPIALNDVLAEQAPEWDGNPVADSEKPAWLGSTVDHLARTIQERVNGAADVNPINLLALALLSTPKHAMGEADLIAQIQLSKQVLEEMPYSDRITVTPHSAERIIGHGEEIGVLSRIKHPLGDVLSVSGDTAVLLS
;
A
#
# COMPACT_ATOMS: atom_id res chain seq x y z
N ILE A 1 -8.15 18.94 -0.29
CA ILE A 1 -8.74 18.05 0.73
C ILE A 1 -8.11 16.69 0.55
N GLU A 2 -7.64 16.08 1.64
CA GLU A 2 -7.02 14.75 1.65
C GLU A 2 -7.89 13.82 2.51
N TYR A 3 -8.06 12.58 2.08
CA TYR A 3 -8.74 11.55 2.85
C TYR A 3 -8.37 10.13 2.38
N PHE A 4 -8.45 9.18 3.30
CA PHE A 4 -8.22 7.76 3.01
C PHE A 4 -9.52 7.11 2.56
N ILE A 5 -9.53 6.59 1.34
CA ILE A 5 -10.73 6.04 0.70
C ILE A 5 -11.27 4.78 1.39
N GLU A 6 -10.41 4.03 2.06
CA GLU A 6 -10.78 2.80 2.76
C GLU A 6 -11.44 3.07 4.11
N GLY A 7 -11.23 4.26 4.69
CA GLY A 7 -11.80 4.68 5.97
C GLY A 7 -11.36 3.83 7.17
N GLY A 8 -10.27 3.08 7.04
CA GLY A 8 -9.69 2.25 8.08
C GLY A 8 -8.39 1.61 7.63
N ARG A 9 -7.67 0.95 8.54
CA ARG A 9 -6.45 0.20 8.24
C ARG A 9 -6.80 -1.22 7.80
N SER A 10 -6.14 -1.72 6.75
CA SER A 10 -6.15 -3.14 6.42
C SER A 10 -5.32 -3.91 7.45
N ARG A 11 -5.89 -4.99 7.99
CA ARG A 11 -5.15 -5.89 8.90
C ARG A 11 -4.37 -6.97 8.18
N THR A 12 -4.60 -7.12 6.88
CA THR A 12 -4.01 -8.18 6.05
C THR A 12 -3.15 -7.62 4.94
N GLY A 13 -2.85 -6.30 4.93
CA GLY A 13 -2.16 -5.63 3.83
C GLY A 13 -2.97 -5.52 2.54
N ARG A 14 -4.13 -6.19 2.43
CA ARG A 14 -4.98 -6.14 1.24
C ARG A 14 -5.81 -4.86 1.21
N LEU A 15 -6.06 -4.34 0.00
CA LEU A 15 -6.97 -3.23 -0.20
C LEU A 15 -8.37 -3.56 0.34
N LEU A 16 -8.90 -2.69 1.19
CA LEU A 16 -10.26 -2.80 1.70
C LEU A 16 -11.25 -2.23 0.68
N LYS A 17 -12.50 -2.65 0.79
CA LYS A 17 -13.57 -2.07 -0.02
C LYS A 17 -13.65 -0.56 0.23
N PRO A 18 -13.66 0.28 -0.83
CA PRO A 18 -13.72 1.73 -0.67
C PRO A 18 -15.01 2.18 -0.01
N LYS A 19 -14.92 3.24 0.80
CA LYS A 19 -16.08 3.89 1.42
C LYS A 19 -16.40 5.17 0.68
N GLY A 20 -17.51 5.19 -0.05
CA GLY A 20 -17.91 6.31 -0.90
C GLY A 20 -18.37 7.58 -0.17
N GLY A 21 -18.41 7.60 1.19
CA GLY A 21 -18.95 8.72 1.94
C GLY A 21 -18.28 10.07 1.62
N MET A 22 -16.96 10.15 1.75
CA MET A 22 -16.22 11.39 1.45
C MET A 22 -16.26 11.74 -0.04
N ILE A 23 -16.20 10.73 -0.91
CA ILE A 23 -16.34 10.92 -2.36
C ILE A 23 -17.72 11.50 -2.67
N SER A 24 -18.77 10.92 -2.11
CA SER A 24 -20.15 11.42 -2.29
C SER A 24 -20.30 12.88 -1.82
N MET A 25 -19.69 13.22 -0.69
CA MET A 25 -19.70 14.63 -0.20
C MET A 25 -18.97 15.55 -1.18
N THR A 26 -17.84 15.13 -1.74
CA THR A 26 -17.08 15.91 -2.71
C THR A 26 -17.89 16.09 -4.01
N VAL A 27 -18.45 15.01 -4.54
CA VAL A 27 -19.29 15.05 -5.77
C VAL A 27 -20.52 15.97 -5.55
N ARG A 28 -21.25 15.80 -4.45
CA ARG A 28 -22.39 16.65 -4.13
C ARG A 28 -22.00 18.12 -3.94
N GLY A 29 -20.84 18.37 -3.31
CA GLY A 29 -20.31 19.73 -3.18
C GLY A 29 -20.04 20.37 -4.54
N PHE A 30 -19.51 19.61 -5.49
CA PHE A 30 -19.32 20.07 -6.87
C PHE A 30 -20.66 20.31 -7.58
N LEU A 31 -21.61 19.39 -7.47
CA LEU A 31 -22.92 19.51 -8.12
C LEU A 31 -23.73 20.74 -7.66
N ARG A 32 -23.53 21.21 -6.44
CA ARG A 32 -24.17 22.47 -5.98
C ARG A 32 -23.69 23.71 -6.73
N GLN A 33 -22.40 23.74 -7.06
CA GLN A 33 -21.77 24.86 -7.75
C GLN A 33 -20.70 24.35 -8.72
N PRO A 34 -21.09 23.85 -9.90
CA PRO A 34 -20.18 23.22 -10.85
C PRO A 34 -19.34 24.25 -11.63
N ARG A 35 -18.72 25.20 -10.90
CA ARG A 35 -17.95 26.30 -11.52
C ARG A 35 -16.45 26.02 -11.59
N LYS A 36 -15.93 25.19 -10.68
CA LYS A 36 -14.48 24.88 -10.60
C LYS A 36 -14.27 23.39 -10.85
N PRO A 37 -13.33 23.02 -11.72
CA PRO A 37 -13.03 21.61 -11.94
C PRO A 37 -12.56 20.96 -10.63
N VAL A 38 -13.00 19.73 -10.39
CA VAL A 38 -12.54 18.88 -9.30
C VAL A 38 -11.68 17.77 -9.90
N LEU A 39 -10.47 17.63 -9.37
CA LEU A 39 -9.52 16.60 -9.74
C LEU A 39 -9.26 15.71 -8.53
N PHE A 40 -9.40 14.41 -8.68
CA PHE A 40 -8.95 13.44 -7.70
C PHE A 40 -7.55 12.98 -8.07
N GLN A 41 -6.61 13.11 -7.14
CA GLN A 41 -5.25 12.64 -7.29
C GLN A 41 -5.06 11.39 -6.43
N PRO A 42 -5.06 10.18 -7.03
CA PRO A 42 -4.71 8.96 -6.32
C PRO A 42 -3.24 9.00 -5.91
N ILE A 43 -2.96 8.61 -4.66
CA ILE A 43 -1.61 8.60 -4.11
C ILE A 43 -1.38 7.23 -3.45
N TYR A 44 -0.31 6.55 -3.86
CA TYR A 44 0.21 5.36 -3.21
C TYR A 44 1.30 5.76 -2.21
N ILE A 45 1.24 5.19 -1.00
CA ILE A 45 2.29 5.36 0.02
C ILE A 45 2.75 3.97 0.43
N GLY A 46 3.98 3.62 0.09
CA GLY A 46 4.61 2.35 0.41
C GLY A 46 5.64 2.48 1.52
N TYR A 47 5.67 1.50 2.42
CA TYR A 47 6.63 1.40 3.52
C TYR A 47 7.37 0.07 3.41
N GLU A 48 8.69 0.07 3.59
CA GLU A 48 9.47 -1.17 3.64
C GLU A 48 9.29 -1.91 4.98
N LYS A 49 9.10 -1.17 6.08
CA LYS A 49 8.88 -1.72 7.40
C LYS A 49 7.89 -0.88 8.18
N LEU A 50 6.89 -1.52 8.76
CA LEU A 50 5.90 -0.83 9.58
C LEU A 50 6.51 -0.46 10.95
N MET A 51 6.40 0.81 11.34
CA MET A 51 6.85 1.29 12.65
C MET A 51 6.08 0.63 13.81
N GLU A 52 4.83 0.31 13.59
CA GLU A 52 3.91 -0.29 14.57
C GLU A 52 3.87 -1.82 14.51
N GLY A 53 4.87 -2.49 13.89
CA GLY A 53 4.84 -3.93 13.63
C GLY A 53 4.54 -4.78 14.86
N ASN A 54 5.14 -4.50 16.03
CA ASN A 54 4.87 -5.23 17.25
C ASN A 54 3.43 -5.01 17.76
N SER A 55 2.92 -3.79 17.74
CA SER A 55 1.55 -3.47 18.12
C SER A 55 0.54 -4.13 17.17
N TYR A 56 0.89 -4.26 15.91
CA TYR A 56 0.10 -4.95 14.90
C TYR A 56 0.06 -6.48 15.13
N LEU A 57 1.19 -7.10 15.47
CA LEU A 57 1.25 -8.52 15.85
C LEU A 57 0.43 -8.82 17.11
N ASP A 58 0.47 -7.94 18.12
CA ASP A 58 -0.32 -8.08 19.33
C ASP A 58 -1.82 -7.98 19.01
N GLU A 59 -2.23 -7.09 18.12
CA GLU A 59 -3.62 -6.96 17.66
C GLU A 59 -4.08 -8.20 16.89
N LEU A 60 -3.25 -8.74 15.99
CA LEU A 60 -3.55 -9.96 15.23
C LEU A 60 -3.62 -11.20 16.14
N SER A 61 -2.79 -11.26 17.17
CA SER A 61 -2.79 -12.38 18.14
C SER A 61 -3.90 -12.27 19.19
N GLY A 62 -4.75 -11.24 19.11
CA GLY A 62 -5.87 -11.05 20.05
C GLY A 62 -5.46 -10.64 21.46
N ARG A 63 -4.22 -10.21 21.67
CA ARG A 63 -3.76 -9.70 22.95
C ARG A 63 -4.41 -8.36 23.27
N PRO A 64 -4.89 -8.11 24.50
CA PRO A 64 -5.45 -6.83 24.86
C PRO A 64 -4.39 -5.75 24.76
N LYS A 65 -4.76 -4.59 24.18
CA LYS A 65 -3.88 -3.41 24.14
C LYS A 65 -3.45 -3.05 25.55
N GLU A 66 -2.16 -3.12 25.83
CA GLU A 66 -1.62 -2.49 27.03
C GLU A 66 -1.88 -0.99 26.95
N LYS A 67 -2.36 -0.39 28.04
CA LYS A 67 -2.54 1.05 28.13
C LYS A 67 -1.17 1.70 27.96
N GLU A 68 -0.98 2.42 26.86
CA GLU A 68 0.24 3.18 26.61
C GLU A 68 0.46 4.16 27.76
N SER A 69 1.44 3.86 28.59
CA SER A 69 1.89 4.77 29.64
C SER A 69 2.70 5.89 29.00
N ILE A 70 2.44 7.16 29.39
CA ILE A 70 3.22 8.32 28.95
C ILE A 70 4.72 8.11 29.17
N TRP A 71 5.09 7.43 30.26
CA TRP A 71 6.47 7.03 30.55
C TRP A 71 7.02 6.02 29.54
N GLY A 72 6.21 5.05 29.07
CA GLY A 72 6.58 4.11 28.02
C GLY A 72 6.85 4.79 26.69
N LEU A 73 6.09 5.83 26.34
CA LEU A 73 6.32 6.67 25.16
C LEU A 73 7.68 7.40 25.22
N ILE A 74 8.00 8.04 26.35
CA ILE A 74 9.25 8.79 26.52
C ILE A 74 10.48 7.87 26.45
N TRP A 75 10.42 6.70 27.08
CA TRP A 75 11.51 5.71 27.04
C TRP A 75 11.60 4.97 25.69
N GLY A 76 10.53 4.95 24.91
CA GLY A 76 10.49 4.36 23.57
C GLY A 76 11.13 5.24 22.49
N ILE A 77 11.17 6.56 22.66
CA ILE A 77 11.69 7.52 21.65
C ILE A 77 13.11 7.18 21.19
N PRO A 78 14.11 6.92 22.06
CA PRO A 78 15.46 6.61 21.61
C PRO A 78 15.54 5.31 20.80
N LYS A 79 14.68 4.33 21.10
CA LYS A 79 14.60 3.06 20.38
C LYS A 79 14.02 3.29 18.98
N VAL A 80 12.96 4.09 18.87
CA VAL A 80 12.33 4.45 17.58
C VAL A 80 13.33 5.22 16.71
N LEU A 81 14.05 6.21 17.27
CA LEU A 81 15.02 7.01 16.54
C LEU A 81 16.26 6.22 16.09
N LYS A 82 16.61 5.12 16.76
CA LYS A 82 17.71 4.23 16.39
C LYS A 82 17.30 3.11 15.45
N SER A 83 16.01 2.86 15.28
CA SER A 83 15.53 1.80 14.42
C SER A 83 15.61 2.21 12.96
N ASN A 84 16.08 1.30 12.11
CA ASN A 84 16.03 1.47 10.66
C ASN A 84 14.69 0.93 10.14
N TYR A 85 13.84 1.83 9.65
CA TYR A 85 12.52 1.50 9.09
C TYR A 85 12.54 1.38 7.56
N GLY A 86 13.72 1.50 6.94
CA GLY A 86 13.83 1.49 5.48
C GLY A 86 13.32 2.79 4.85
N GLN A 87 12.82 2.68 3.64
CA GLN A 87 12.35 3.82 2.85
C GLN A 87 10.82 3.93 2.86
N VAL A 88 10.35 5.14 2.62
CA VAL A 88 8.95 5.45 2.32
C VAL A 88 8.89 5.97 0.90
N VAL A 89 8.05 5.37 0.08
CA VAL A 89 7.84 5.78 -1.32
C VAL A 89 6.45 6.38 -1.45
N VAL A 90 6.37 7.49 -2.18
CA VAL A 90 5.10 8.16 -2.50
C VAL A 90 4.98 8.28 -4.01
N ASN A 91 4.06 7.53 -4.59
CA ASN A 91 3.78 7.54 -6.02
C ASN A 91 2.41 8.17 -6.30
N PHE A 92 2.35 8.92 -7.39
CA PHE A 92 1.14 9.56 -7.86
C PHE A 92 0.51 8.75 -9.00
N GLY A 93 -0.70 8.26 -8.76
CA GLY A 93 -1.52 7.64 -9.80
C GLY A 93 -1.98 8.64 -10.85
N GLU A 94 -2.63 8.16 -11.88
CA GLU A 94 -3.20 9.03 -12.91
C GLU A 94 -4.36 9.85 -12.32
N PRO A 95 -4.38 11.18 -12.51
CA PRO A 95 -5.45 12.04 -12.02
C PRO A 95 -6.81 11.69 -12.66
N ILE A 96 -7.90 11.91 -11.91
CA ILE A 96 -9.27 11.67 -12.36
C ILE A 96 -10.01 12.99 -12.35
N ALA A 97 -10.41 13.49 -13.51
CA ALA A 97 -11.27 14.65 -13.59
C ALA A 97 -12.74 14.26 -13.33
N LEU A 98 -13.38 14.91 -12.37
CA LEU A 98 -14.78 14.62 -12.04
C LEU A 98 -15.72 14.85 -13.23
N ASN A 99 -15.43 15.84 -14.05
CA ASN A 99 -16.26 16.13 -15.22
C ASN A 99 -16.26 14.98 -16.22
N ASP A 100 -15.10 14.31 -16.42
CA ASP A 100 -15.00 13.17 -17.34
C ASP A 100 -15.82 11.97 -16.81
N VAL A 101 -15.72 11.73 -15.50
CA VAL A 101 -16.52 10.69 -14.84
C VAL A 101 -18.02 10.98 -14.94
N LEU A 102 -18.44 12.22 -14.76
CA LEU A 102 -19.84 12.61 -14.88
C LEU A 102 -20.33 12.50 -16.32
N ALA A 103 -19.51 12.87 -17.32
CA ALA A 103 -19.87 12.73 -18.72
C ALA A 103 -20.07 11.24 -19.11
N GLU A 104 -19.33 10.33 -18.51
CA GLU A 104 -19.43 8.89 -18.78
C GLU A 104 -20.56 8.23 -17.98
N GLN A 105 -20.67 8.53 -16.66
CA GLN A 105 -21.54 7.79 -15.73
C GLN A 105 -22.92 8.47 -15.52
N ALA A 106 -23.06 9.73 -15.90
CA ALA A 106 -24.26 10.52 -15.74
C ALA A 106 -24.52 11.43 -16.97
N PRO A 107 -24.58 10.86 -18.18
CA PRO A 107 -24.73 11.65 -19.41
C PRO A 107 -26.01 12.48 -19.44
N GLU A 108 -27.02 12.13 -18.64
CA GLU A 108 -28.26 12.91 -18.48
C GLU A 108 -28.08 14.19 -17.67
N TRP A 109 -26.97 14.37 -16.96
CA TRP A 109 -26.69 15.60 -16.23
C TRP A 109 -26.25 16.71 -17.20
N ASP A 110 -27.02 17.80 -17.24
CA ASP A 110 -26.85 18.89 -18.18
C ASP A 110 -25.83 19.99 -17.72
N GLY A 111 -25.10 19.74 -16.63
CA GLY A 111 -24.17 20.71 -16.05
C GLY A 111 -24.80 21.75 -15.13
N ASN A 112 -26.10 21.71 -14.93
CA ASN A 112 -26.79 22.62 -14.03
C ASN A 112 -26.60 22.26 -12.55
N PRO A 113 -26.65 23.25 -11.63
CA PRO A 113 -26.58 22.99 -10.21
C PRO A 113 -27.71 22.05 -9.75
N VAL A 114 -27.36 21.08 -8.90
CA VAL A 114 -28.30 20.16 -8.25
C VAL A 114 -28.52 20.60 -6.81
N ALA A 115 -29.80 20.73 -6.41
CA ALA A 115 -30.13 21.13 -5.05
C ALA A 115 -29.76 20.06 -4.02
N ASP A 116 -29.49 20.49 -2.78
CA ASP A 116 -29.12 19.58 -1.68
C ASP A 116 -30.19 18.56 -1.32
N SER A 117 -31.44 18.92 -1.49
CA SER A 117 -32.59 18.04 -1.28
C SER A 117 -32.73 16.97 -2.37
N GLU A 118 -32.10 17.17 -3.51
CA GLU A 118 -32.16 16.24 -4.63
C GLU A 118 -31.08 15.18 -4.53
N LYS A 119 -31.48 13.94 -4.83
CA LYS A 119 -30.57 12.80 -4.91
C LYS A 119 -30.76 12.12 -6.26
N PRO A 120 -30.00 12.56 -7.29
CA PRO A 120 -30.08 11.93 -8.61
C PRO A 120 -29.91 10.42 -8.54
N ALA A 121 -30.65 9.67 -9.35
CA ALA A 121 -30.60 8.21 -9.33
C ALA A 121 -29.21 7.67 -9.67
N TRP A 122 -28.49 8.36 -10.55
CA TRP A 122 -27.14 7.99 -10.98
C TRP A 122 -26.03 8.29 -9.96
N LEU A 123 -26.28 9.12 -8.93
CA LEU A 123 -25.24 9.56 -8.00
C LEU A 123 -24.55 8.39 -7.27
N GLY A 124 -25.32 7.38 -6.86
CA GLY A 124 -24.78 6.22 -6.15
C GLY A 124 -23.81 5.42 -7.02
N SER A 125 -24.22 5.06 -8.23
CA SER A 125 -23.37 4.31 -9.19
C SER A 125 -22.13 5.10 -9.59
N THR A 126 -22.23 6.40 -9.82
CA THR A 126 -21.11 7.29 -10.14
C THR A 126 -20.08 7.33 -8.98
N VAL A 127 -20.54 7.44 -7.74
CA VAL A 127 -19.66 7.41 -6.55
C VAL A 127 -18.96 6.06 -6.43
N ASP A 128 -19.66 4.95 -6.65
CA ASP A 128 -19.10 3.60 -6.59
C ASP A 128 -18.10 3.35 -7.72
N HIS A 129 -18.37 3.85 -8.92
CA HIS A 129 -17.43 3.80 -10.04
C HIS A 129 -16.17 4.60 -9.73
N LEU A 130 -16.31 5.87 -9.32
CA LEU A 130 -15.19 6.73 -8.96
C LEU A 130 -14.34 6.14 -7.83
N ALA A 131 -14.98 5.54 -6.82
CA ALA A 131 -14.29 4.88 -5.72
C ALA A 131 -13.42 3.72 -6.18
N ARG A 132 -13.93 2.88 -7.09
CA ARG A 132 -13.16 1.77 -7.69
C ARG A 132 -12.01 2.29 -8.55
N THR A 133 -12.28 3.25 -9.41
CA THR A 133 -11.26 3.87 -10.28
C THR A 133 -10.12 4.48 -9.46
N ILE A 134 -10.43 5.16 -8.34
CA ILE A 134 -9.39 5.69 -7.44
C ILE A 134 -8.53 4.55 -6.88
N GLN A 135 -9.14 3.45 -6.40
CA GLN A 135 -8.37 2.31 -5.89
C GLN A 135 -7.52 1.62 -6.95
N GLU A 136 -8.05 1.43 -8.15
CA GLU A 136 -7.32 0.87 -9.28
C GLU A 136 -6.11 1.72 -9.62
N ARG A 137 -6.26 3.05 -9.63
CA ARG A 137 -5.14 3.98 -9.90
C ARG A 137 -4.15 4.08 -8.75
N VAL A 138 -4.58 3.94 -7.50
CA VAL A 138 -3.65 3.80 -6.35
C VAL A 138 -2.84 2.52 -6.51
N ASN A 139 -3.49 1.39 -6.77
CA ASN A 139 -2.83 0.10 -6.97
C ASN A 139 -1.90 0.12 -8.21
N GLY A 140 -2.35 0.76 -9.29
CA GLY A 140 -1.53 0.92 -10.50
C GLY A 140 -0.28 1.78 -10.32
N ALA A 141 -0.20 2.58 -9.24
CA ALA A 141 0.97 3.37 -8.89
C ALA A 141 1.81 2.73 -7.76
N ALA A 142 1.60 1.44 -7.47
CA ALA A 142 2.32 0.75 -6.41
C ALA A 142 3.84 0.72 -6.67
N ASP A 143 4.60 0.66 -5.57
CA ASP A 143 6.04 0.46 -5.59
C ASP A 143 6.37 -0.97 -5.18
N VAL A 144 7.18 -1.64 -5.99
CA VAL A 144 7.74 -2.95 -5.66
C VAL A 144 9.13 -2.74 -5.06
N ASN A 145 9.15 -2.57 -3.75
CA ASN A 145 10.37 -2.31 -3.00
C ASN A 145 11.18 -3.60 -2.72
N PRO A 146 12.42 -3.50 -2.21
CA PRO A 146 13.24 -4.65 -1.88
C PRO A 146 12.54 -5.68 -1.00
N ILE A 147 11.75 -5.24 -0.03
CA ILE A 147 11.12 -6.13 0.95
C ILE A 147 9.96 -6.92 0.33
N ASN A 148 9.23 -6.31 -0.63
CA ASN A 148 8.19 -7.04 -1.38
C ASN A 148 8.77 -8.23 -2.15
N LEU A 149 9.94 -8.06 -2.80
CA LEU A 149 10.60 -9.14 -3.54
C LEU A 149 11.11 -10.24 -2.61
N LEU A 150 11.67 -9.87 -1.46
CA LEU A 150 12.08 -10.83 -0.43
C LEU A 150 10.88 -11.60 0.14
N ALA A 151 9.79 -10.89 0.44
CA ALA A 151 8.54 -11.49 0.91
C ALA A 151 7.98 -12.48 -0.11
N LEU A 152 7.87 -12.07 -1.38
CA LEU A 152 7.38 -12.93 -2.46
C LEU A 152 8.16 -14.23 -2.56
N ALA A 153 9.49 -14.17 -2.52
CA ALA A 153 10.35 -15.34 -2.63
C ALA A 153 10.27 -16.24 -1.39
N LEU A 154 10.41 -15.67 -0.19
CA LEU A 154 10.57 -16.45 1.04
C LEU A 154 9.24 -16.95 1.62
N LEU A 155 8.15 -16.18 1.52
CA LEU A 155 6.85 -16.63 2.01
C LEU A 155 6.26 -17.76 1.15
N SER A 156 6.73 -17.94 -0.08
CA SER A 156 6.35 -19.07 -0.93
C SER A 156 6.95 -20.40 -0.46
N THR A 157 7.93 -20.39 0.45
CA THR A 157 8.60 -21.59 0.96
C THR A 157 8.04 -22.05 2.31
N PRO A 158 7.96 -23.38 2.60
CA PRO A 158 7.33 -23.89 3.84
C PRO A 158 8.00 -23.43 5.12
N LYS A 159 9.28 -23.07 5.09
CA LYS A 159 10.06 -22.64 6.27
C LYS A 159 10.45 -21.17 6.20
N HIS A 160 9.91 -20.42 5.24
CA HIS A 160 10.28 -19.04 4.96
C HIS A 160 11.80 -18.86 4.86
N ALA A 161 12.46 -19.84 4.24
CA ALA A 161 13.91 -19.92 4.11
C ALA A 161 14.31 -20.46 2.74
N MET A 162 15.43 -19.95 2.21
CA MET A 162 15.95 -20.33 0.90
C MET A 162 17.48 -20.20 0.89
N GLY A 163 18.17 -21.03 0.10
CA GLY A 163 19.59 -20.85 -0.18
C GLY A 163 19.84 -19.51 -0.89
N GLU A 164 20.97 -18.86 -0.60
CA GLU A 164 21.28 -17.54 -1.15
C GLU A 164 21.26 -17.50 -2.68
N ALA A 165 21.85 -18.52 -3.34
CA ALA A 165 21.88 -18.60 -4.80
C ALA A 165 20.47 -18.70 -5.41
N ASP A 166 19.59 -19.50 -4.80
CA ASP A 166 18.21 -19.67 -5.24
C ASP A 166 17.40 -18.39 -5.00
N LEU A 167 17.63 -17.70 -3.87
CA LEU A 167 16.97 -16.44 -3.56
C LEU A 167 17.37 -15.35 -4.57
N ILE A 168 18.66 -15.24 -4.91
CA ILE A 168 19.15 -14.33 -5.96
C ILE A 168 18.43 -14.60 -7.28
N ALA A 169 18.40 -15.87 -7.72
CA ALA A 169 17.73 -16.25 -8.97
C ALA A 169 16.24 -15.92 -8.94
N GLN A 170 15.55 -16.18 -7.82
CA GLN A 170 14.13 -15.89 -7.68
C GLN A 170 13.84 -14.39 -7.71
N ILE A 171 14.67 -13.57 -7.05
CA ILE A 171 14.52 -12.10 -7.09
C ILE A 171 14.75 -11.58 -8.51
N GLN A 172 15.79 -12.06 -9.20
CA GLN A 172 16.10 -11.66 -10.58
C GLN A 172 14.93 -12.00 -11.52
N LEU A 173 14.41 -13.22 -11.43
CA LEU A 173 13.26 -13.65 -12.22
C LEU A 173 12.03 -12.79 -11.95
N SER A 174 11.72 -12.53 -10.69
CA SER A 174 10.57 -11.71 -10.30
C SER A 174 10.69 -10.29 -10.83
N LYS A 175 11.88 -9.67 -10.75
CA LYS A 175 12.15 -8.35 -11.33
C LYS A 175 11.96 -8.36 -12.84
N GLN A 176 12.56 -9.33 -13.52
CA GLN A 176 12.44 -9.44 -14.98
C GLN A 176 10.99 -9.54 -15.43
N VAL A 177 10.17 -10.35 -14.76
CA VAL A 177 8.74 -10.47 -15.07
C VAL A 177 8.01 -9.14 -14.89
N LEU A 178 8.29 -8.41 -13.81
CA LEU A 178 7.65 -7.12 -13.53
C LEU A 178 8.11 -6.02 -14.51
N GLU A 179 9.34 -6.08 -14.98
CA GLU A 179 9.89 -5.12 -15.96
C GLU A 179 9.41 -5.40 -17.38
N GLU A 180 9.31 -6.68 -17.77
CA GLU A 180 8.86 -7.07 -19.12
C GLU A 180 7.33 -7.06 -19.27
N MET A 181 6.59 -7.35 -18.18
CA MET A 181 5.13 -7.45 -18.18
C MET A 181 4.53 -6.67 -16.99
N PRO A 182 4.74 -5.35 -16.93
CA PRO A 182 4.16 -4.56 -15.86
C PRO A 182 2.63 -4.57 -15.94
N TYR A 183 1.95 -4.73 -14.81
CA TYR A 183 0.48 -4.67 -14.75
C TYR A 183 -0.07 -3.25 -14.85
N SER A 184 0.79 -2.23 -14.79
CA SER A 184 0.49 -0.82 -15.00
C SER A 184 1.76 -0.07 -15.42
N ASP A 185 1.59 0.94 -16.26
CA ASP A 185 2.70 1.82 -16.72
C ASP A 185 3.27 2.71 -15.59
N ARG A 186 2.64 2.71 -14.42
CA ARG A 186 3.00 3.59 -13.30
C ARG A 186 3.59 2.85 -12.10
N ILE A 187 3.72 1.54 -12.17
CA ILE A 187 4.43 0.81 -11.11
C ILE A 187 5.91 1.20 -11.11
N THR A 188 6.49 1.21 -9.94
CA THR A 188 7.93 1.32 -9.79
C THR A 188 8.50 0.01 -9.26
N VAL A 189 9.66 -0.40 -9.78
CA VAL A 189 10.37 -1.58 -9.29
C VAL A 189 11.74 -1.14 -8.82
N THR A 190 12.16 -1.60 -7.65
CA THR A 190 13.46 -1.24 -7.08
C THR A 190 14.60 -1.45 -8.09
N PRO A 191 15.49 -0.45 -8.30
CA PRO A 191 16.62 -0.58 -9.21
C PRO A 191 17.76 -1.44 -8.65
N HIS A 192 17.70 -1.85 -7.38
CA HIS A 192 18.78 -2.59 -6.72
C HIS A 192 18.98 -3.99 -7.33
N SER A 193 20.25 -4.47 -7.31
CA SER A 193 20.57 -5.86 -7.64
C SER A 193 20.02 -6.81 -6.57
N ALA A 194 19.90 -8.11 -6.89
CA ALA A 194 19.42 -9.11 -5.95
C ALA A 194 20.28 -9.19 -4.69
N GLU A 195 21.61 -9.09 -4.84
CA GLU A 195 22.56 -9.10 -3.73
C GLU A 195 22.37 -7.86 -2.81
N ARG A 196 22.13 -6.68 -3.42
CA ARG A 196 21.88 -5.46 -2.65
C ARG A 196 20.53 -5.54 -1.94
N ILE A 197 19.50 -6.13 -2.55
CA ILE A 197 18.18 -6.37 -1.94
C ILE A 197 18.34 -7.27 -0.71
N ILE A 198 19.10 -8.37 -0.82
CA ILE A 198 19.38 -9.26 0.31
C ILE A 198 20.11 -8.50 1.43
N GLY A 199 21.20 -7.81 1.11
CA GLY A 199 21.96 -7.03 2.09
C GLY A 199 21.09 -5.98 2.78
N HIS A 200 20.21 -5.30 2.04
CA HIS A 200 19.26 -4.34 2.61
C HIS A 200 18.28 -5.01 3.58
N GLY A 201 17.75 -6.18 3.24
CA GLY A 201 16.88 -6.96 4.13
C GLY A 201 17.58 -7.36 5.45
N GLU A 202 18.88 -7.68 5.39
CA GLU A 202 19.70 -7.94 6.58
C GLU A 202 19.94 -6.66 7.39
N GLU A 203 20.26 -5.52 6.74
CA GLU A 203 20.49 -4.21 7.37
C GLU A 203 19.29 -3.71 8.17
N ILE A 204 18.07 -3.88 7.64
CA ILE A 204 16.85 -3.46 8.34
C ILE A 204 16.27 -4.55 9.26
N GLY A 205 16.93 -5.71 9.34
CA GLY A 205 16.57 -6.80 10.25
C GLY A 205 15.31 -7.58 9.84
N VAL A 206 14.99 -7.63 8.55
CA VAL A 206 13.93 -8.47 7.99
C VAL A 206 14.45 -9.87 7.68
N LEU A 207 15.71 -9.98 7.25
CA LEU A 207 16.38 -11.23 6.96
C LEU A 207 17.39 -11.63 8.03
N SER A 208 17.52 -12.94 8.23
CA SER A 208 18.59 -13.57 9.02
C SER A 208 19.36 -14.54 8.14
N ARG A 209 20.70 -14.47 8.21
CA ARG A 209 21.62 -15.34 7.48
C ARG A 209 22.15 -16.44 8.39
N ILE A 210 22.03 -17.68 7.94
CA ILE A 210 22.61 -18.87 8.57
C ILE A 210 23.74 -19.35 7.68
N LYS A 211 24.98 -19.25 8.17
CA LYS A 211 26.15 -19.72 7.44
C LYS A 211 26.18 -21.25 7.39
N HIS A 212 26.38 -21.79 6.21
CA HIS A 212 26.48 -23.24 6.01
C HIS A 212 27.56 -23.57 4.99
N PRO A 213 28.34 -24.66 5.19
CA PRO A 213 29.45 -25.06 4.27
C PRO A 213 29.05 -25.30 2.81
N LEU A 214 27.78 -25.64 2.58
CA LEU A 214 27.21 -25.87 1.24
C LEU A 214 26.52 -24.66 0.64
N GLY A 215 26.62 -23.48 1.25
CA GLY A 215 25.99 -22.25 0.85
C GLY A 215 25.10 -21.68 1.96
N ASP A 216 25.12 -20.37 2.11
CA ASP A 216 24.34 -19.66 3.14
C ASP A 216 22.83 -19.81 2.91
N VAL A 217 22.08 -19.89 3.99
CA VAL A 217 20.62 -19.94 3.99
C VAL A 217 20.08 -18.63 4.57
N LEU A 218 19.17 -18.02 3.86
CA LEU A 218 18.47 -16.80 4.27
C LEU A 218 17.05 -17.13 4.70
N SER A 219 16.61 -16.54 5.81
CA SER A 219 15.30 -16.83 6.38
C SER A 219 14.64 -15.58 6.97
N VAL A 220 13.30 -15.63 7.05
CA VAL A 220 12.48 -14.65 7.75
C VAL A 220 11.92 -15.31 9.01
N SER A 221 11.96 -14.60 10.14
CA SER A 221 11.33 -15.10 11.39
C SER A 221 9.81 -15.23 11.22
N GLY A 222 9.18 -16.11 12.03
CA GLY A 222 7.73 -16.30 12.00
C GLY A 222 6.95 -14.99 12.22
N ASP A 223 7.38 -14.17 13.18
CA ASP A 223 6.74 -12.88 13.47
C ASP A 223 6.91 -11.90 12.31
N THR A 224 8.09 -11.85 11.70
CA THR A 224 8.34 -11.01 10.50
C THR A 224 7.54 -11.54 9.32
N ALA A 225 7.41 -12.85 9.14
CA ALA A 225 6.63 -13.45 8.06
C ALA A 225 5.15 -13.03 8.14
N VAL A 226 4.57 -12.96 9.34
CA VAL A 226 3.19 -12.46 9.54
C VAL A 226 3.05 -10.99 9.16
N LEU A 227 4.10 -10.17 9.38
CA LEU A 227 4.07 -8.75 9.00
C LEU A 227 4.25 -8.52 7.49
N LEU A 228 4.85 -9.49 6.79
CA LEU A 228 5.11 -9.42 5.36
C LEU A 228 3.98 -10.05 4.51
N SER A 229 3.12 -10.87 5.11
CA SER A 229 1.99 -11.56 4.44
C SER A 229 0.77 -10.65 4.27
#